data_1327cb59dbe94ea9d56d169754c1fbae
#
_entry.id   1327cb59dbe94ea9d56d169754c1fbae
#
_cell.length_a   1.000
_cell.length_b   1.000
_cell.length_c   1.000
_cell.angle_alpha   90.00
_cell.angle_beta   90.00
_cell.angle_gamma   90.00
#
_symmetry.space_group_name_H-M   'P 1'
#
loop_
_entity.id
_entity.type
_entity.pdbx_description
1 polymer ?
#
loop_
_entity_poly.entity_id
_entity_poly.type
_entity_poly.pdbx_seq_one_letter_code
_entity_poly.pdbx_strand_id
1 'polypeptide(L)'
;MNLEALEVGQEVGSRIFSFTRDSLVKYAGASGDFNPIHYRDDFAKSVGLEGVLAHGMLTMGAAVQVAVDWVGDSGKVIDYGVRFTKPVYVPLEGSAEVTVIGKIGAIDLENRTVRVDLTASCAEVAVLGKAQAVVKL
;
A
#
# COMPACT_ATOMS: atom_id res chain seq x y z
N MET A 1 5.26 7.04 -22.59
CA MET A 1 3.83 6.60 -22.45
C MET A 1 2.94 7.61 -23.13
N ASN A 2 1.99 7.19 -23.99
CA ASN A 2 1.06 8.10 -24.66
C ASN A 2 -0.16 8.34 -23.79
N LEU A 3 -0.29 9.56 -23.25
CA LEU A 3 -1.37 9.95 -22.34
C LEU A 3 -2.77 9.89 -22.99
N GLU A 4 -2.85 10.18 -24.29
CA GLU A 4 -4.11 10.20 -25.04
C GLU A 4 -4.68 8.78 -25.30
N ALA A 5 -3.84 7.75 -25.14
CA ALA A 5 -4.25 6.36 -25.29
C ALA A 5 -4.67 5.69 -23.97
N LEU A 6 -4.65 6.43 -22.87
CA LEU A 6 -5.06 5.93 -21.55
C LEU A 6 -6.56 6.12 -21.34
N GLU A 7 -7.17 5.19 -20.59
CA GLU A 7 -8.60 5.22 -20.28
C GLU A 7 -8.85 5.13 -18.78
N VAL A 8 -9.82 5.88 -18.28
CA VAL A 8 -10.29 5.78 -16.90
C VAL A 8 -10.89 4.39 -16.68
N GLY A 9 -10.50 3.73 -15.58
CA GLY A 9 -10.86 2.35 -15.27
C GLY A 9 -9.86 1.31 -15.79
N GLN A 10 -8.93 1.68 -16.67
CA GLN A 10 -7.88 0.81 -17.15
C GLN A 10 -7.00 0.35 -15.98
N GLU A 11 -6.76 -0.96 -15.89
CA GLU A 11 -5.81 -1.52 -14.91
C GLU A 11 -4.38 -1.21 -15.34
N VAL A 12 -3.58 -0.69 -14.41
CA VAL A 12 -2.17 -0.35 -14.62
C VAL A 12 -1.23 -1.44 -14.10
N GLY A 13 -1.74 -2.32 -13.26
CA GLY A 13 -1.01 -3.46 -12.73
C GLY A 13 -1.59 -3.96 -11.43
N SER A 14 -1.09 -5.12 -11.01
CA SER A 14 -1.41 -5.72 -9.72
C SER A 14 -0.20 -6.42 -9.13
N ARG A 15 -0.15 -6.50 -7.79
CA ARG A 15 0.94 -7.16 -7.08
C ARG A 15 0.48 -7.69 -5.72
N ILE A 16 1.06 -8.82 -5.31
CA ILE A 16 0.88 -9.38 -3.98
C ILE A 16 2.15 -9.11 -3.17
N PHE A 17 1.97 -8.55 -1.98
CA PHE A 17 3.04 -8.29 -1.01
C PHE A 17 2.85 -9.21 0.20
N SER A 18 3.89 -10.00 0.52
CA SER A 18 3.89 -10.92 1.66
C SER A 18 4.58 -10.26 2.84
N PHE A 19 3.84 -10.01 3.92
CA PHE A 19 4.39 -9.47 5.16
C PHE A 19 4.56 -10.58 6.19
N THR A 20 5.80 -10.81 6.60
CA THR A 20 6.18 -11.72 7.68
C THR A 20 6.55 -10.94 8.95
N ARG A 21 6.70 -11.61 10.08
CA ARG A 21 7.23 -10.96 11.30
C ARG A 21 8.62 -10.36 11.08
N ASP A 22 9.46 -11.00 10.25
CA ASP A 22 10.77 -10.44 9.88
C ASP A 22 10.64 -9.15 9.07
N SER A 23 9.63 -9.05 8.20
CA SER A 23 9.32 -7.80 7.46
C SER A 23 9.05 -6.65 8.41
N LEU A 24 8.30 -6.90 9.50
CA LEU A 24 7.95 -5.87 10.48
C LEU A 24 9.16 -5.44 11.31
N VAL A 25 10.03 -6.39 11.70
CA VAL A 25 11.28 -6.08 12.42
C VAL A 25 12.21 -5.22 11.55
N LYS A 26 12.37 -5.58 10.27
CA LYS A 26 13.17 -4.80 9.31
C LYS A 26 12.61 -3.40 9.13
N TYR A 27 11.28 -3.28 9.00
CA TYR A 27 10.64 -1.98 8.84
C TYR A 27 10.75 -1.13 10.10
N ALA A 28 10.59 -1.69 11.29
CA ALA A 28 10.82 -0.98 12.55
C ALA A 28 12.23 -0.41 12.64
N GLY A 29 13.22 -1.21 12.26
CA GLY A 29 14.62 -0.76 12.21
C GLY A 29 14.88 0.35 11.18
N ALA A 30 14.26 0.25 10.00
CA ALA A 30 14.44 1.23 8.93
C ALA A 30 13.67 2.54 9.19
N SER A 31 12.48 2.47 9.78
CA SER A 31 11.59 3.62 10.01
C SER A 31 11.79 4.30 11.37
N GLY A 32 12.33 3.56 12.35
CA GLY A 32 12.37 3.99 13.75
C GLY A 32 11.04 3.83 14.49
N ASP A 33 10.03 3.22 13.87
CA ASP A 33 8.75 2.93 14.50
C ASP A 33 8.81 1.60 15.25
N PHE A 34 9.15 1.68 16.53
CA PHE A 34 9.24 0.55 17.46
C PHE A 34 7.99 0.43 18.34
N ASN A 35 6.81 0.83 17.88
CA ASN A 35 5.58 0.61 18.63
C ASN A 35 5.39 -0.91 18.86
N PRO A 36 5.25 -1.36 20.12
CA PRO A 36 5.17 -2.79 20.46
C PRO A 36 4.03 -3.56 19.79
N ILE A 37 2.99 -2.87 19.29
CA ILE A 37 1.91 -3.52 18.53
C ILE A 37 2.39 -4.21 17.25
N HIS A 38 3.58 -3.86 16.77
CA HIS A 38 4.18 -4.41 15.55
C HIS A 38 5.15 -5.59 15.79
N TYR A 39 5.42 -5.97 17.05
CA TYR A 39 6.32 -7.07 17.35
C TYR A 39 6.01 -7.85 18.63
N ARG A 40 5.03 -7.40 19.48
CA ARG A 40 4.65 -8.09 20.72
C ARG A 40 3.16 -8.44 20.74
N ASP A 41 2.85 -9.73 20.64
CA ASP A 41 1.46 -10.21 20.65
C ASP A 41 0.77 -9.96 22.02
N ASP A 42 1.51 -10.09 23.13
CA ASP A 42 0.99 -9.82 24.48
C ASP A 42 0.57 -8.35 24.62
N PHE A 43 1.40 -7.43 24.12
CA PHE A 43 1.11 -6.01 24.15
C PHE A 43 -0.06 -5.66 23.22
N ALA A 44 -0.04 -6.15 21.99
CA ALA A 44 -1.12 -5.91 21.01
C ALA A 44 -2.48 -6.34 21.58
N LYS A 45 -2.55 -7.52 22.20
CA LYS A 45 -3.78 -8.01 22.86
C LYS A 45 -4.17 -7.16 24.07
N SER A 46 -3.22 -6.67 24.85
CA SER A 46 -3.51 -5.81 26.02
C SER A 46 -4.17 -4.49 25.65
N VAL A 47 -3.96 -3.99 24.42
CA VAL A 47 -4.58 -2.76 23.88
C VAL A 47 -5.79 -3.02 22.98
N GLY A 48 -6.31 -4.26 22.98
CA GLY A 48 -7.55 -4.62 22.27
C GLY A 48 -7.39 -5.04 20.82
N LEU A 49 -6.16 -5.32 20.37
CA LEU A 49 -5.89 -5.88 19.05
C LEU A 49 -5.91 -7.41 19.08
N GLU A 50 -6.20 -8.05 17.94
CA GLU A 50 -6.21 -9.51 17.84
C GLU A 50 -4.78 -10.12 17.92
N GLY A 51 -3.78 -9.36 17.50
CA GLY A 51 -2.38 -9.75 17.50
C GLY A 51 -1.50 -8.68 16.89
N VAL A 52 -0.27 -9.04 16.58
CA VAL A 52 0.67 -8.14 15.89
C VAL A 52 0.16 -7.77 14.51
N LEU A 53 0.24 -6.48 14.17
CA LEU A 53 -0.16 -5.97 12.87
C LEU A 53 0.99 -5.28 12.15
N ALA A 54 0.91 -5.24 10.83
CA ALA A 54 1.86 -4.51 10.01
C ALA A 54 1.73 -2.99 10.27
N HIS A 55 2.86 -2.28 10.17
CA HIS A 55 2.87 -0.82 10.16
C HIS A 55 2.00 -0.32 9.01
N GLY A 56 1.09 0.59 9.27
CA GLY A 56 0.25 1.18 8.22
C GLY A 56 1.11 1.82 7.11
N MET A 57 2.18 2.50 7.49
CA MET A 57 3.12 3.11 6.54
C MET A 57 3.86 2.08 5.67
N LEU A 58 4.11 0.86 6.16
CA LEU A 58 4.65 -0.22 5.34
C LEU A 58 3.64 -0.64 4.25
N THR A 59 2.38 -0.82 4.64
CA THR A 59 1.30 -1.15 3.69
C THR A 59 1.10 -0.02 2.67
N MET A 60 1.14 1.24 3.12
CA MET A 60 1.06 2.41 2.26
C MET A 60 2.20 2.42 1.24
N GLY A 61 3.45 2.25 1.70
CA GLY A 61 4.63 2.22 0.83
C GLY A 61 4.64 1.04 -0.15
N ALA A 62 4.15 -0.12 0.26
CA ALA A 62 4.00 -1.28 -0.61
C ALA A 62 2.94 -1.02 -1.72
N ALA A 63 1.81 -0.44 -1.36
CA ALA A 63 0.72 -0.23 -2.31
C ALA A 63 1.12 0.71 -3.46
N VAL A 64 1.86 1.79 -3.20
CA VAL A 64 2.28 2.73 -4.25
C VAL A 64 3.25 2.13 -5.25
N GLN A 65 3.94 1.01 -4.92
CA GLN A 65 4.85 0.35 -5.85
C GLN A 65 4.16 -0.07 -7.16
N VAL A 66 2.87 -0.39 -7.13
CA VAL A 66 2.11 -0.70 -8.36
C VAL A 66 2.09 0.50 -9.31
N ALA A 67 1.91 1.71 -8.79
CA ALA A 67 1.94 2.93 -9.61
C ALA A 67 3.39 3.25 -10.07
N VAL A 68 4.38 3.04 -9.20
CA VAL A 68 5.80 3.23 -9.54
C VAL A 68 6.25 2.25 -10.63
N ASP A 69 5.89 0.97 -10.52
CA ASP A 69 6.22 -0.06 -11.50
C ASP A 69 5.59 0.27 -12.87
N TRP A 70 4.34 0.76 -12.86
CA TRP A 70 3.65 1.17 -14.09
C TRP A 70 4.33 2.35 -14.78
N VAL A 71 4.69 3.38 -14.04
CA VAL A 71 5.29 4.60 -14.62
C VAL A 71 6.80 4.46 -14.86
N GLY A 72 7.44 3.46 -14.23
CA GLY A 72 8.86 3.12 -14.38
C GLY A 72 9.84 4.10 -13.73
N ASP A 73 9.35 5.08 -12.97
CA ASP A 73 10.17 6.10 -12.31
C ASP A 73 9.44 6.65 -11.07
N SER A 74 10.01 6.40 -9.89
CA SER A 74 9.44 6.86 -8.62
C SER A 74 9.39 8.39 -8.50
N GLY A 75 10.28 9.11 -9.19
CA GLY A 75 10.30 10.58 -9.22
C GLY A 75 9.10 11.20 -9.92
N LYS A 76 8.33 10.39 -10.66
CA LYS A 76 7.09 10.83 -11.32
C LYS A 76 5.87 10.78 -10.41
N VAL A 77 5.94 10.13 -9.26
CA VAL A 77 4.86 10.18 -8.26
C VAL A 77 4.96 11.50 -7.52
N ILE A 78 4.02 12.42 -7.79
CA ILE A 78 4.06 13.79 -7.28
C ILE A 78 3.12 14.02 -6.09
N ASP A 79 2.16 13.13 -5.88
CA ASP A 79 1.28 13.13 -4.71
C ASP A 79 0.83 11.72 -4.40
N TYR A 80 0.68 11.38 -3.12
CA TYR A 80 0.16 10.09 -2.70
C TYR A 80 -0.45 10.19 -1.30
N GLY A 81 -1.68 9.73 -1.17
CA GLY A 81 -2.39 9.68 0.10
C GLY A 81 -3.22 8.43 0.27
N VAL A 82 -3.44 8.04 1.52
CA VAL A 82 -4.29 6.90 1.90
C VAL A 82 -5.08 7.22 3.17
N ARG A 83 -6.10 6.40 3.43
CA ARG A 83 -6.73 6.25 4.75
C ARG A 83 -6.49 4.83 5.24
N PHE A 84 -6.01 4.66 6.45
CA PHE A 84 -5.91 3.34 7.10
C PHE A 84 -7.29 2.94 7.61
N THR A 85 -7.84 1.85 7.09
CA THR A 85 -9.23 1.44 7.40
C THR A 85 -9.30 0.18 8.23
N LYS A 86 -8.44 -0.79 7.97
CA LYS A 86 -8.39 -2.07 8.69
C LYS A 86 -6.94 -2.48 8.92
N PRO A 87 -6.64 -3.15 10.06
CA PRO A 87 -5.30 -3.66 10.31
C PRO A 87 -4.97 -4.83 9.38
N VAL A 88 -3.68 -4.99 9.09
CA VAL A 88 -3.12 -6.19 8.47
C VAL A 88 -2.45 -7.01 9.57
N TYR A 89 -3.14 -7.98 10.12
CA TYR A 89 -2.57 -8.88 11.14
C TYR A 89 -1.57 -9.83 10.50
N VAL A 90 -0.38 -9.90 11.09
CA VAL A 90 0.70 -10.76 10.60
C VAL A 90 0.86 -11.94 11.53
N PRO A 91 0.65 -13.19 11.05
CA PRO A 91 0.75 -14.38 11.88
C PRO A 91 2.19 -14.59 12.42
N LEU A 92 2.32 -15.33 13.50
CA LEU A 92 3.63 -15.66 14.08
C LEU A 92 4.48 -16.46 13.08
N GLU A 93 3.85 -17.39 12.37
CA GLU A 93 4.47 -18.19 11.32
C GLU A 93 3.73 -17.93 9.99
N GLY A 94 4.49 -17.88 8.89
CA GLY A 94 3.94 -17.58 7.57
C GLY A 94 3.86 -16.09 7.30
N SER A 95 2.89 -15.67 6.50
CA SER A 95 2.77 -14.30 6.02
C SER A 95 1.31 -13.82 5.94
N ALA A 96 1.14 -12.51 6.01
CA ALA A 96 -0.09 -11.85 5.57
C ALA A 96 0.11 -11.36 4.12
N GLU A 97 -0.79 -11.80 3.24
CA GLU A 97 -0.75 -11.44 1.82
C GLU A 97 -1.62 -10.20 1.58
N VAL A 98 -0.99 -9.12 1.11
CA VAL A 98 -1.69 -7.91 0.70
C VAL A 98 -1.70 -7.84 -0.82
N THR A 99 -2.88 -8.00 -1.41
CA THR A 99 -3.08 -7.84 -2.85
C THR A 99 -3.38 -6.38 -3.16
N VAL A 100 -2.63 -5.82 -4.09
CA VAL A 100 -2.80 -4.44 -4.56
C VAL A 100 -3.11 -4.45 -6.05
N ILE A 101 -4.17 -3.73 -6.43
CA ILE A 101 -4.57 -3.52 -7.82
C ILE A 101 -4.62 -2.02 -8.07
N GLY A 102 -3.95 -1.55 -9.13
CA GLY A 102 -3.97 -0.16 -9.56
C GLY A 102 -4.85 0.04 -10.79
N LYS A 103 -5.68 1.06 -10.78
CA LYS A 103 -6.50 1.47 -11.93
C LYS A 103 -6.43 2.97 -12.14
N ILE A 104 -6.53 3.40 -13.39
CA ILE A 104 -6.62 4.82 -13.72
C ILE A 104 -7.94 5.37 -13.20
N GLY A 105 -7.87 6.34 -12.28
CA GLY A 105 -9.03 7.00 -11.68
C GLY A 105 -9.37 8.34 -12.34
N ALA A 106 -8.36 9.05 -12.87
CA ALA A 106 -8.54 10.31 -13.60
C ALA A 106 -7.34 10.59 -14.48
N ILE A 107 -7.58 11.34 -15.56
CA ILE A 107 -6.55 11.79 -16.51
C ILE A 107 -6.70 13.31 -16.69
N ASP A 108 -5.60 14.04 -16.51
CA ASP A 108 -5.52 15.48 -16.74
C ASP A 108 -4.52 15.72 -17.87
N LEU A 109 -5.05 16.01 -19.05
CA LEU A 109 -4.25 16.23 -20.25
C LEU A 109 -3.47 17.55 -20.20
N GLU A 110 -4.05 18.59 -19.59
CA GLU A 110 -3.45 19.92 -19.48
C GLU A 110 -2.20 19.88 -18.60
N ASN A 111 -2.32 19.27 -17.42
CA ASN A 111 -1.22 19.14 -16.47
C ASN A 111 -0.35 17.91 -16.71
N ARG A 112 -0.71 17.06 -17.68
CA ARG A 112 -0.04 15.80 -18.00
C ARG A 112 0.10 14.89 -16.78
N THR A 113 -1.00 14.74 -16.03
CA THR A 113 -1.03 13.89 -14.84
C THR A 113 -2.10 12.80 -14.94
N VAL A 114 -1.84 11.70 -14.26
CA VAL A 114 -2.78 10.59 -14.10
C VAL A 114 -2.92 10.27 -12.62
N ARG A 115 -4.17 10.19 -12.14
CA ARG A 115 -4.43 9.63 -10.82
C ARG A 115 -4.61 8.13 -10.95
N VAL A 116 -3.83 7.38 -10.18
CA VAL A 116 -3.95 5.93 -10.03
C VAL A 116 -4.66 5.65 -8.70
N ASP A 117 -5.82 5.02 -8.77
CA ASP A 117 -6.56 4.54 -7.61
C ASP A 117 -6.07 3.13 -7.27
N LEU A 118 -5.60 2.94 -6.04
CA LEU A 118 -5.04 1.69 -5.55
C LEU A 118 -6.02 1.00 -4.60
N THR A 119 -6.36 -0.24 -4.88
CA THR A 119 -7.13 -1.09 -3.97
C THR A 119 -6.17 -2.06 -3.31
N ALA A 120 -6.01 -1.96 -1.99
CA ALA A 120 -5.20 -2.87 -1.19
C ALA A 120 -6.11 -3.71 -0.29
N SER A 121 -6.02 -5.03 -0.39
CA SER A 121 -6.84 -5.96 0.40
C SER A 121 -5.99 -7.07 1.01
N CYS A 122 -6.38 -7.50 2.21
CA CYS A 122 -5.83 -8.66 2.90
C CYS A 122 -6.99 -9.58 3.28
N ALA A 123 -6.91 -10.86 2.90
CA ALA A 123 -8.02 -11.83 3.08
C ALA A 123 -9.37 -11.25 2.57
N GLU A 124 -9.36 -10.67 1.38
CA GLU A 124 -10.51 -10.05 0.69
C GLU A 124 -11.10 -8.81 1.39
N VAL A 125 -10.49 -8.35 2.49
CA VAL A 125 -10.90 -7.13 3.21
C VAL A 125 -10.03 -5.96 2.79
N ALA A 126 -10.64 -4.85 2.38
CA ALA A 126 -9.92 -3.62 2.06
C ALA A 126 -9.25 -3.04 3.31
N VAL A 127 -7.92 -2.82 3.24
CA VAL A 127 -7.10 -2.33 4.36
C VAL A 127 -6.69 -0.88 4.20
N LEU A 128 -6.76 -0.34 2.99
CA LEU A 128 -6.57 1.08 2.69
C LEU A 128 -7.83 1.65 2.03
N GLY A 129 -8.22 2.84 2.44
CA GLY A 129 -9.25 3.64 1.80
C GLY A 129 -8.65 4.85 1.08
N LYS A 130 -9.25 5.28 -0.02
CA LYS A 130 -8.80 6.43 -0.83
C LYS A 130 -7.28 6.41 -1.07
N ALA A 131 -6.73 5.24 -1.37
CA ALA A 131 -5.34 5.12 -1.74
C ALA A 131 -5.18 5.61 -3.19
N GLN A 132 -4.65 6.83 -3.34
CA GLN A 132 -4.61 7.54 -4.62
C GLN A 132 -3.22 8.14 -4.82
N ALA A 133 -2.59 7.76 -5.92
CA ALA A 133 -1.31 8.31 -6.34
C ALA A 133 -1.51 9.17 -7.60
N VAL A 134 -0.90 10.36 -7.63
CA VAL A 134 -0.85 11.21 -8.82
C VAL A 134 0.54 11.10 -9.43
N VAL A 135 0.57 10.70 -10.69
CA VAL A 135 1.83 10.57 -11.45
C VAL A 135 1.90 11.60 -12.57
N LYS A 136 3.09 12.13 -12.80
CA LYS A 136 3.41 13.05 -13.89
C LYS A 136 3.97 12.25 -15.08
N LEU A 137 3.38 12.40 -16.28
CA LEU A 137 3.81 11.69 -17.51
C LEU A 137 4.50 12.60 -18.53
#